data_49567d9a14da9f2b3c79116cde4da3c9
#
_entry.id   49567d9a14da9f2b3c79116cde4da3c9
#
_cell.length_a   1.000
_cell.length_b   1.000
_cell.length_c   1.000
_cell.angle_alpha   90.00
_cell.angle_beta   90.00
_cell.angle_gamma   90.00
#
_symmetry.space_group_name_H-M   'P 1'
#
loop_
_entity.id
_entity.type
_entity.pdbx_description
1 polymer ?
#
loop_
_entity_poly.entity_id
_entity_poly.type
_entity_poly.pdbx_seq_one_letter_code
_entity_poly.pdbx_strand_id
1 'polypeptide(L)'
;SLLHDVVEDTLTTIDNVRERFGQEVAHVVEGVTKISTIPFSSKEERQAENFRKMLLAMVDDPRVILVKLADRLHNMRTLGHLDEVNRLKVAQETLDIYAPIAHRLGMRKLKNELEELAFRFLDPSGFERIHTWVEKRRLATERPVARLKQTLKEKLLEAGVPIVSLKGRIKRLFSIREKIKRQKIALDEVYDLIALRVVTPSIKDCYTALGVIHQTWAPVPGHFKDFVAMPRRNGYQSLHTSLVSDRGFPFEVQIRTEKMHKVAEEGIAAHWNYKEGQAGSEPDERYFQSFRQLLESQNEVADASEFIHDLKRDLSSEEVH
;
A
#
# COMPACT_ATOMS: atom_id res chain seq x y z
N SER A 1 -5.72 16.71 -11.61
CA SER A 1 -4.44 16.69 -10.88
C SER A 1 -3.57 17.91 -11.16
N LEU A 2 -3.36 18.36 -12.41
CA LEU A 2 -2.56 19.57 -12.71
C LEU A 2 -3.10 20.86 -12.10
N LEU A 3 -4.39 20.90 -11.80
CA LEU A 3 -5.08 22.07 -11.25
C LEU A 3 -5.32 22.00 -9.75
N HIS A 4 -4.79 20.99 -9.05
CA HIS A 4 -5.18 20.71 -7.66
C HIS A 4 -4.80 21.84 -6.68
N ASP A 5 -3.69 22.55 -6.93
CA ASP A 5 -3.22 23.65 -6.09
C ASP A 5 -3.53 25.05 -6.68
N VAL A 6 -4.16 25.12 -7.86
CA VAL A 6 -4.35 26.40 -8.56
C VAL A 6 -5.18 27.40 -7.76
N VAL A 7 -6.14 26.94 -6.97
CA VAL A 7 -6.99 27.77 -6.11
C VAL A 7 -6.30 28.16 -4.81
N GLU A 8 -5.36 27.32 -4.32
CA GLU A 8 -4.59 27.59 -3.09
C GLU A 8 -3.42 28.55 -3.34
N ASP A 9 -2.71 28.37 -4.46
CA ASP A 9 -1.43 29.03 -4.73
C ASP A 9 -1.56 30.25 -5.65
N THR A 10 -2.77 30.50 -6.22
CA THR A 10 -2.99 31.61 -7.16
C THR A 10 -4.25 32.40 -6.84
N LEU A 11 -4.48 33.48 -7.56
CA LEU A 11 -5.71 34.30 -7.48
C LEU A 11 -6.91 33.67 -8.23
N THR A 12 -6.77 32.45 -8.75
CA THR A 12 -7.83 31.77 -9.49
C THR A 12 -8.88 31.23 -8.53
N THR A 13 -10.15 31.53 -8.79
CA THR A 13 -11.27 31.03 -8.00
C THR A 13 -11.78 29.70 -8.52
N ILE A 14 -12.52 28.95 -7.68
CA ILE A 14 -13.17 27.70 -8.11
C ILE A 14 -14.18 27.95 -9.24
N ASP A 15 -14.81 29.12 -9.30
CA ASP A 15 -15.72 29.49 -10.39
C ASP A 15 -14.98 29.65 -11.72
N ASN A 16 -13.78 30.22 -11.71
CA ASN A 16 -12.92 30.26 -12.89
C ASN A 16 -12.53 28.85 -13.39
N VAL A 17 -12.27 27.93 -12.46
CA VAL A 17 -12.01 26.53 -12.81
C VAL A 17 -13.25 25.89 -13.41
N ARG A 18 -14.44 26.16 -12.83
CA ARG A 18 -15.73 25.63 -13.31
C ARG A 18 -16.05 26.10 -14.72
N GLU A 19 -15.87 27.39 -15.00
CA GLU A 19 -16.10 27.96 -16.31
C GLU A 19 -15.19 27.40 -17.40
N ARG A 20 -13.90 27.20 -17.07
CA ARG A 20 -12.88 26.79 -18.05
C ARG A 20 -12.79 25.28 -18.26
N PHE A 21 -13.02 24.50 -17.21
CA PHE A 21 -12.74 23.04 -17.20
C PHE A 21 -13.96 22.19 -16.85
N GLY A 22 -15.10 22.83 -16.59
CA GLY A 22 -16.36 22.15 -16.30
C GLY A 22 -16.56 21.78 -14.83
N GLN A 23 -17.82 21.41 -14.51
CA GLN A 23 -18.27 21.14 -13.15
C GLN A 23 -17.53 19.99 -12.47
N GLU A 24 -17.25 18.90 -13.19
CA GLU A 24 -16.56 17.73 -12.62
C GLU A 24 -15.13 18.03 -12.17
N VAL A 25 -14.38 18.79 -12.99
CA VAL A 25 -13.02 19.19 -12.63
C VAL A 25 -13.04 20.15 -11.44
N ALA A 26 -13.97 21.12 -11.44
CA ALA A 26 -14.14 22.05 -10.33
C ALA A 26 -14.49 21.32 -9.03
N HIS A 27 -15.37 20.32 -9.06
CA HIS A 27 -15.75 19.51 -7.90
C HIS A 27 -14.52 18.79 -7.28
N VAL A 28 -13.69 18.13 -8.09
CA VAL A 28 -12.48 17.47 -7.60
C VAL A 28 -11.48 18.48 -7.04
N VAL A 29 -11.26 19.62 -7.73
CA VAL A 29 -10.36 20.68 -7.24
C VAL A 29 -10.86 21.25 -5.92
N GLU A 30 -12.14 21.54 -5.81
CA GLU A 30 -12.77 22.02 -4.58
C GLU A 30 -12.62 21.02 -3.42
N GLY A 31 -12.83 19.72 -3.69
CA GLY A 31 -12.62 18.64 -2.70
C GLY A 31 -11.19 18.56 -2.17
N VAL A 32 -10.20 18.77 -3.05
CA VAL A 32 -8.78 18.81 -2.67
C VAL A 32 -8.44 20.08 -1.88
N THR A 33 -8.98 21.25 -2.31
CA THR A 33 -8.71 22.59 -1.73
C THR A 33 -9.40 22.82 -0.39
N LYS A 34 -10.63 22.33 -0.19
CA LYS A 34 -11.40 22.46 1.08
C LYS A 34 -10.64 21.95 2.31
N ILE A 35 -9.61 21.17 2.11
CA ILE A 35 -8.77 20.60 3.16
C ILE A 35 -7.84 21.66 3.81
N SER A 36 -7.63 22.83 3.17
CA SER A 36 -6.57 23.80 3.51
C SER A 36 -7.03 25.08 4.21
N THR A 37 -8.32 25.45 4.20
CA THR A 37 -8.75 26.86 4.32
C THR A 37 -9.43 27.31 5.62
N ILE A 38 -9.32 26.64 6.76
CA ILE A 38 -10.00 27.10 7.99
C ILE A 38 -9.04 27.71 9.01
N PRO A 39 -9.38 28.87 9.63
CA PRO A 39 -8.65 29.41 10.78
C PRO A 39 -8.94 28.55 12.03
N PHE A 40 -7.88 28.07 12.68
CA PHE A 40 -7.96 27.22 13.88
C PHE A 40 -7.24 27.87 15.06
N SER A 41 -7.68 27.54 16.28
CA SER A 41 -7.09 27.99 17.52
C SER A 41 -5.77 27.27 17.84
N SER A 42 -5.60 26.02 17.40
CA SER A 42 -4.37 25.25 17.56
C SER A 42 -3.93 24.51 16.29
N LYS A 43 -2.68 24.04 16.29
CA LYS A 43 -2.09 23.29 15.18
C LYS A 43 -2.67 21.87 15.09
N GLU A 44 -3.00 21.29 16.23
CA GLU A 44 -3.62 19.98 16.38
C GLU A 44 -5.06 19.99 15.86
N GLU A 45 -5.85 21.01 16.24
CA GLU A 45 -7.24 21.18 15.73
C GLU A 45 -7.26 21.33 14.22
N ARG A 46 -6.33 22.13 13.65
CA ARG A 46 -6.20 22.27 12.20
C ARG A 46 -5.93 20.94 11.53
N GLN A 47 -5.04 20.13 12.10
CA GLN A 47 -4.68 18.83 11.55
C GLN A 47 -5.86 17.85 11.60
N ALA A 48 -6.56 17.76 12.74
CA ALA A 48 -7.73 16.90 12.93
C ALA A 48 -8.84 17.23 11.93
N GLU A 49 -9.18 18.50 11.81
CA GLU A 49 -10.24 18.95 10.92
C GLU A 49 -9.88 18.78 9.44
N ASN A 50 -8.62 18.99 9.07
CA ASN A 50 -8.15 18.70 7.72
C ASN A 50 -8.32 17.21 7.38
N PHE A 51 -8.02 16.30 8.31
CA PHE A 51 -8.22 14.88 8.08
C PHE A 51 -9.69 14.49 8.01
N ARG A 52 -10.53 15.05 8.90
CA ARG A 52 -11.98 14.81 8.86
C ARG A 52 -12.56 15.23 7.52
N LYS A 53 -12.21 16.41 7.02
CA LYS A 53 -12.65 16.90 5.71
C LYS A 53 -12.12 16.05 4.55
N MET A 54 -10.87 15.66 4.62
CA MET A 54 -10.28 14.76 3.63
C MET A 54 -11.06 13.44 3.55
N LEU A 55 -11.37 12.84 4.70
CA LEU A 55 -12.16 11.61 4.76
C LEU A 55 -13.58 11.80 4.21
N LEU A 56 -14.25 12.91 4.56
CA LEU A 56 -15.57 13.26 4.03
C LEU A 56 -15.53 13.44 2.51
N ALA A 57 -14.58 14.23 2.01
CA ALA A 57 -14.41 14.44 0.56
C ALA A 57 -14.12 13.14 -0.21
N MET A 58 -13.42 12.19 0.43
CA MET A 58 -13.17 10.85 -0.15
C MET A 58 -14.44 10.01 -0.28
N VAL A 59 -15.36 10.13 0.68
CA VAL A 59 -16.62 9.40 0.65
C VAL A 59 -17.52 9.96 -0.45
N ASP A 60 -17.49 11.29 -0.64
CA ASP A 60 -18.28 11.98 -1.68
C ASP A 60 -17.72 11.72 -3.09
N ASP A 61 -16.41 11.87 -3.26
CA ASP A 61 -15.74 11.61 -4.55
C ASP A 61 -14.36 10.96 -4.35
N PRO A 62 -14.26 9.67 -4.67
CA PRO A 62 -13.00 8.94 -4.55
C PRO A 62 -11.83 9.49 -5.38
N ARG A 63 -12.11 10.30 -6.41
CA ARG A 63 -11.04 10.94 -7.21
C ARG A 63 -10.24 11.94 -6.38
N VAL A 64 -10.85 12.55 -5.38
CA VAL A 64 -10.20 13.50 -4.47
C VAL A 64 -9.02 12.86 -3.76
N ILE A 65 -9.21 11.65 -3.18
CA ILE A 65 -8.12 10.98 -2.46
C ILE A 65 -7.01 10.51 -3.39
N LEU A 66 -7.34 10.08 -4.62
CA LEU A 66 -6.32 9.68 -5.58
C LEU A 66 -5.43 10.85 -5.97
N VAL A 67 -6.02 12.03 -6.18
CA VAL A 67 -5.25 13.26 -6.44
C VAL A 67 -4.40 13.60 -5.24
N LYS A 68 -4.95 13.56 -4.02
CA LYS A 68 -4.20 13.88 -2.78
C LYS A 68 -3.08 12.90 -2.47
N LEU A 69 -3.27 11.61 -2.74
CA LEU A 69 -2.22 10.61 -2.60
C LEU A 69 -1.11 10.77 -3.65
N ALA A 70 -1.47 11.16 -4.88
CA ALA A 70 -0.49 11.44 -5.93
C ALA A 70 0.33 12.70 -5.62
N ASP A 71 -0.33 13.76 -5.11
CA ASP A 71 0.29 14.96 -4.61
C ASP A 71 1.26 14.64 -3.46
N ARG A 72 0.80 13.90 -2.44
CA ARG A 72 1.64 13.47 -1.32
C ARG A 72 2.87 12.68 -1.78
N LEU A 73 2.71 11.79 -2.75
CA LEU A 73 3.84 11.04 -3.31
C LEU A 73 4.84 11.96 -3.99
N HIS A 74 4.36 12.94 -4.78
CA HIS A 74 5.21 13.93 -5.40
C HIS A 74 5.98 14.74 -4.35
N ASN A 75 5.29 15.24 -3.32
CA ASN A 75 5.88 15.99 -2.22
C ASN A 75 6.94 15.17 -1.47
N MET A 76 6.70 13.87 -1.24
CA MET A 76 7.67 12.98 -0.62
C MET A 76 8.93 12.75 -1.48
N ARG A 77 8.79 12.69 -2.80
CA ARG A 77 9.93 12.56 -3.73
C ARG A 77 10.80 13.83 -3.78
N THR A 78 10.20 14.99 -3.53
CA THR A 78 10.87 16.30 -3.55
C THR A 78 11.15 16.86 -2.15
N LEU A 79 10.92 16.07 -1.10
CA LEU A 79 10.95 16.50 0.30
C LEU A 79 12.32 17.05 0.76
N GLY A 80 13.39 16.71 0.07
CA GLY A 80 14.75 17.17 0.37
C GLY A 80 14.96 18.68 0.28
N HIS A 81 14.06 19.42 -0.39
CA HIS A 81 14.13 20.88 -0.51
C HIS A 81 13.57 21.63 0.71
N LEU A 82 12.84 20.95 1.59
CA LEU A 82 12.32 21.54 2.82
C LEU A 82 13.38 21.57 3.92
N ASP A 83 13.22 22.50 4.86
CA ASP A 83 13.98 22.49 6.11
C ASP A 83 13.70 21.21 6.92
N GLU A 84 14.59 20.89 7.84
CA GLU A 84 14.56 19.63 8.58
C GLU A 84 13.29 19.45 9.40
N VAL A 85 12.78 20.49 10.06
CA VAL A 85 11.58 20.40 10.91
C VAL A 85 10.35 20.09 10.08
N ASN A 86 10.14 20.78 8.97
CA ASN A 86 9.03 20.57 8.07
C ASN A 86 9.14 19.21 7.36
N ARG A 87 10.36 18.82 6.97
CA ARG A 87 10.65 17.51 6.36
C ARG A 87 10.26 16.34 7.26
N LEU A 88 10.67 16.36 8.53
CA LEU A 88 10.33 15.31 9.50
C LEU A 88 8.82 15.28 9.77
N LYS A 89 8.17 16.44 9.87
CA LYS A 89 6.73 16.54 10.07
C LYS A 89 5.96 15.90 8.90
N VAL A 90 6.29 16.26 7.67
CA VAL A 90 5.63 15.72 6.46
C VAL A 90 5.88 14.22 6.32
N ALA A 91 7.10 13.76 6.62
CA ALA A 91 7.43 12.32 6.60
C ALA A 91 6.64 11.53 7.65
N GLN A 92 6.52 12.06 8.88
CA GLN A 92 5.74 11.41 9.94
C GLN A 92 4.26 11.36 9.61
N GLU A 93 3.68 12.46 9.14
CA GLU A 93 2.29 12.54 8.70
C GLU A 93 2.00 11.55 7.56
N THR A 94 2.93 11.42 6.63
CA THR A 94 2.82 10.46 5.53
C THR A 94 2.77 9.01 6.05
N LEU A 95 3.60 8.67 7.02
CA LEU A 95 3.65 7.34 7.60
C LEU A 95 2.43 7.02 8.46
N ASP A 96 1.95 8.01 9.23
CA ASP A 96 0.85 7.84 10.17
C ASP A 96 -0.53 7.81 9.50
N ILE A 97 -0.69 8.46 8.34
CA ILE A 97 -2.01 8.69 7.73
C ILE A 97 -2.07 8.29 6.26
N TYR A 98 -1.22 8.84 5.40
CA TYR A 98 -1.35 8.62 3.96
C TYR A 98 -0.98 7.19 3.53
N ALA A 99 0.05 6.60 4.12
CA ALA A 99 0.42 5.22 3.84
C ALA A 99 -0.66 4.21 4.31
N PRO A 100 -1.24 4.33 5.52
CA PRO A 100 -2.40 3.54 5.93
C PRO A 100 -3.66 3.74 5.05
N ILE A 101 -3.96 4.96 4.62
CA ILE A 101 -5.05 5.21 3.66
C ILE A 101 -4.79 4.47 2.34
N ALA A 102 -3.59 4.61 1.78
CA ALA A 102 -3.21 3.88 0.57
C ALA A 102 -3.32 2.35 0.75
N HIS A 103 -3.02 1.85 1.96
CA HIS A 103 -3.21 0.44 2.32
C HIS A 103 -4.67 0.01 2.30
N ARG A 104 -5.57 0.79 2.92
CA ARG A 104 -7.02 0.51 2.92
C ARG A 104 -7.61 0.53 1.52
N LEU A 105 -7.15 1.42 0.67
CA LEU A 105 -7.52 1.49 -0.75
C LEU A 105 -6.84 0.39 -1.61
N GLY A 106 -6.06 -0.50 -1.02
CA GLY A 106 -5.37 -1.57 -1.73
C GLY A 106 -4.21 -1.10 -2.62
N MET A 107 -3.85 0.17 -2.60
CA MET A 107 -2.82 0.81 -3.45
C MET A 107 -1.41 0.48 -2.97
N ARG A 108 -1.05 -0.79 -3.04
CA ARG A 108 0.19 -1.31 -2.44
C ARG A 108 1.47 -0.70 -2.98
N LYS A 109 1.53 -0.40 -4.28
CA LYS A 109 2.71 0.27 -4.88
C LYS A 109 2.93 1.61 -4.23
N LEU A 110 1.87 2.41 -4.13
CA LEU A 110 1.89 3.73 -3.56
C LEU A 110 2.23 3.69 -2.07
N LYS A 111 1.51 2.87 -1.28
CA LYS A 111 1.81 2.64 0.13
C LYS A 111 3.29 2.36 0.34
N ASN A 112 3.83 1.37 -0.38
CA ASN A 112 5.21 0.94 -0.21
C ASN A 112 6.22 2.05 -0.51
N GLU A 113 5.96 2.90 -1.51
CA GLU A 113 6.85 4.00 -1.86
C GLU A 113 6.78 5.12 -0.82
N LEU A 114 5.57 5.46 -0.35
CA LEU A 114 5.38 6.43 0.74
C LEU A 114 6.11 6.00 2.02
N GLU A 115 5.98 4.73 2.42
CA GLU A 115 6.65 4.17 3.59
C GLU A 115 8.18 4.19 3.45
N GLU A 116 8.71 3.82 2.30
CA GLU A 116 10.15 3.78 2.04
C GLU A 116 10.76 5.20 2.06
N LEU A 117 10.09 6.17 1.43
CA LEU A 117 10.51 7.57 1.44
C LEU A 117 10.43 8.15 2.85
N ALA A 118 9.33 7.91 3.58
CA ALA A 118 9.19 8.38 4.96
C ALA A 118 10.27 7.77 5.87
N PHE A 119 10.54 6.48 5.76
CA PHE A 119 11.59 5.81 6.53
C PHE A 119 12.97 6.43 6.30
N ARG A 120 13.31 6.73 5.05
CA ARG A 120 14.58 7.35 4.70
C ARG A 120 14.80 8.70 5.37
N PHE A 121 13.73 9.49 5.58
CA PHE A 121 13.82 10.81 6.22
C PHE A 121 13.73 10.72 7.75
N LEU A 122 12.90 9.81 8.29
CA LEU A 122 12.67 9.71 9.73
C LEU A 122 13.80 8.99 10.49
N ASP A 123 14.46 8.04 9.84
CA ASP A 123 15.55 7.27 10.43
C ASP A 123 16.60 6.94 9.35
N PRO A 124 17.38 7.93 8.92
CA PRO A 124 18.39 7.75 7.88
C PRO A 124 19.43 6.68 8.22
N SER A 125 19.84 6.60 9.49
CA SER A 125 20.82 5.63 9.96
C SER A 125 20.28 4.20 9.93
N GLY A 126 19.04 4.00 10.38
CA GLY A 126 18.34 2.72 10.31
C GLY A 126 18.08 2.29 8.87
N PHE A 127 17.72 3.23 8.02
CA PHE A 127 17.52 2.99 6.58
C PHE A 127 18.82 2.47 5.94
N GLU A 128 19.94 3.18 6.12
CA GLU A 128 21.23 2.82 5.52
C GLU A 128 21.75 1.48 6.04
N ARG A 129 21.61 1.21 7.34
CA ARG A 129 21.97 -0.07 7.94
C ARG A 129 21.20 -1.24 7.33
N ILE A 130 19.86 -1.12 7.21
CA ILE A 130 19.03 -2.17 6.63
C ILE A 130 19.31 -2.30 5.14
N HIS A 131 19.46 -1.18 4.43
CA HIS A 131 19.78 -1.15 3.01
C HIS A 131 21.09 -1.91 2.70
N THR A 132 22.16 -1.57 3.39
CA THR A 132 23.47 -2.23 3.23
C THR A 132 23.40 -3.73 3.52
N TRP A 133 22.66 -4.12 4.57
CA TRP A 133 22.47 -5.52 4.92
C TRP A 133 21.67 -6.27 3.85
N VAL A 134 20.59 -5.68 3.33
CA VAL A 134 19.77 -6.25 2.25
C VAL A 134 20.59 -6.42 0.97
N GLU A 135 21.38 -5.42 0.57
CA GLU A 135 22.22 -5.51 -0.62
C GLU A 135 23.27 -6.60 -0.51
N LYS A 136 23.93 -6.72 0.64
CA LYS A 136 24.89 -7.82 0.90
C LYS A 136 24.20 -9.19 0.79
N ARG A 137 23.02 -9.33 1.38
CA ARG A 137 22.22 -10.57 1.31
C ARG A 137 21.69 -10.84 -0.10
N ARG A 138 21.27 -9.82 -0.83
CA ARG A 138 20.81 -9.93 -2.22
C ARG A 138 21.88 -10.54 -3.10
N LEU A 139 23.12 -10.04 -3.04
CA LEU A 139 24.25 -10.57 -3.78
C LEU A 139 24.55 -12.03 -3.42
N ALA A 140 24.51 -12.35 -2.12
CA ALA A 140 24.77 -13.72 -1.63
C ALA A 140 23.67 -14.72 -2.04
N THR A 141 22.43 -14.25 -2.20
CA THR A 141 21.26 -15.11 -2.46
C THR A 141 20.80 -15.12 -3.92
N GLU A 142 21.41 -14.33 -4.80
CA GLU A 142 21.05 -14.24 -6.21
C GLU A 142 21.05 -15.60 -6.92
N ARG A 143 22.14 -16.36 -6.78
CA ARG A 143 22.25 -17.72 -7.37
C ARG A 143 21.25 -18.72 -6.75
N PRO A 144 21.12 -18.83 -5.40
CA PRO A 144 20.06 -19.62 -4.77
C PRO A 144 18.66 -19.29 -5.27
N VAL A 145 18.30 -18.01 -5.35
CA VAL A 145 16.98 -17.56 -5.84
C VAL A 145 16.76 -17.93 -7.30
N ALA A 146 17.76 -17.75 -8.13
CA ALA A 146 17.68 -18.13 -9.55
C ALA A 146 17.42 -19.65 -9.70
N ARG A 147 18.08 -20.48 -8.91
CA ARG A 147 17.84 -21.93 -8.86
C ARG A 147 16.42 -22.27 -8.41
N LEU A 148 15.97 -21.73 -7.26
CA LEU A 148 14.61 -21.94 -6.77
C LEU A 148 13.57 -21.56 -7.81
N LYS A 149 13.76 -20.42 -8.48
CA LYS A 149 12.88 -19.96 -9.56
C LYS A 149 12.89 -20.92 -10.74
N GLN A 150 14.05 -21.44 -11.12
CA GLN A 150 14.17 -22.38 -12.24
C GLN A 150 13.49 -23.71 -11.90
N THR A 151 13.79 -24.30 -10.73
CA THR A 151 13.16 -25.54 -10.26
C THR A 151 11.65 -25.38 -10.15
N LEU A 152 11.15 -24.26 -9.58
CA LEU A 152 9.73 -24.00 -9.49
C LEU A 152 9.08 -23.92 -10.87
N LYS A 153 9.73 -23.24 -11.83
CA LYS A 153 9.22 -23.15 -13.19
C LYS A 153 9.11 -24.53 -13.86
N GLU A 154 10.15 -25.35 -13.73
CA GLU A 154 10.20 -26.71 -14.29
C GLU A 154 9.09 -27.59 -13.70
N LYS A 155 8.97 -27.61 -12.37
CA LYS A 155 7.94 -28.43 -11.67
C LYS A 155 6.51 -28.03 -12.02
N LEU A 156 6.23 -26.74 -12.14
CA LEU A 156 4.92 -26.26 -12.56
C LEU A 156 4.63 -26.62 -14.03
N LEU A 157 5.61 -26.52 -14.91
CA LEU A 157 5.45 -26.90 -16.33
C LEU A 157 5.27 -28.42 -16.48
N GLU A 158 6.03 -29.26 -15.77
CA GLU A 158 5.88 -30.71 -15.74
C GLU A 158 4.47 -31.14 -15.31
N ALA A 159 3.87 -30.41 -14.36
CA ALA A 159 2.51 -30.63 -13.89
C ALA A 159 1.41 -29.99 -14.76
N GLY A 160 1.79 -29.39 -15.90
CA GLY A 160 0.82 -28.74 -16.80
C GLY A 160 0.20 -27.46 -16.27
N VAL A 161 0.81 -26.80 -15.26
CA VAL A 161 0.29 -25.54 -14.69
C VAL A 161 0.75 -24.36 -15.54
N PRO A 162 -0.19 -23.62 -16.16
CA PRO A 162 0.18 -22.44 -16.95
C PRO A 162 0.65 -21.30 -16.06
N ILE A 163 1.79 -20.69 -16.44
CA ILE A 163 2.42 -19.60 -15.73
C ILE A 163 2.36 -18.32 -16.57
N VAL A 164 1.67 -17.30 -16.10
CA VAL A 164 1.67 -15.95 -16.70
C VAL A 164 2.97 -15.22 -16.36
N SER A 165 3.40 -15.26 -15.11
CA SER A 165 4.69 -14.72 -14.69
C SER A 165 5.23 -15.39 -13.44
N LEU A 166 6.56 -15.47 -13.33
CA LEU A 166 7.28 -15.94 -12.16
C LEU A 166 8.40 -14.95 -11.83
N LYS A 167 8.27 -14.24 -10.72
CA LYS A 167 9.21 -13.19 -10.30
C LYS A 167 9.74 -13.43 -8.89
N GLY A 168 11.05 -13.24 -8.70
CA GLY A 168 11.64 -13.11 -7.37
C GLY A 168 11.34 -11.73 -6.79
N ARG A 169 11.17 -11.67 -5.47
CA ARG A 169 10.94 -10.43 -4.74
C ARG A 169 11.79 -10.44 -3.47
N ILE A 170 12.42 -9.33 -3.19
CA ILE A 170 13.05 -9.04 -1.90
C ILE A 170 12.08 -8.21 -1.05
N LYS A 171 12.05 -8.48 0.24
CA LYS A 171 11.24 -7.73 1.20
C LYS A 171 11.71 -6.29 1.28
N ARG A 172 10.76 -5.36 1.37
CA ARG A 172 11.03 -3.92 1.45
C ARG A 172 11.71 -3.55 2.76
N LEU A 173 12.57 -2.50 2.72
CA LEU A 173 13.35 -2.06 3.89
C LEU A 173 12.46 -1.66 5.05
N PHE A 174 11.40 -0.88 4.78
CA PHE A 174 10.42 -0.52 5.80
C PHE A 174 9.73 -1.75 6.41
N SER A 175 9.34 -2.74 5.59
CA SER A 175 8.73 -3.98 6.10
C SER A 175 9.69 -4.81 6.96
N ILE A 176 10.99 -4.76 6.69
CA ILE A 176 12.03 -5.39 7.53
C ILE A 176 12.14 -4.64 8.86
N ARG A 177 12.20 -3.30 8.84
CA ARG A 177 12.20 -2.45 10.04
C ARG A 177 11.01 -2.75 10.95
N GLU A 178 9.81 -2.78 10.40
CA GLU A 178 8.59 -3.07 11.17
C GLU A 178 8.59 -4.50 11.74
N LYS A 179 9.09 -5.47 10.99
CA LYS A 179 9.24 -6.85 11.50
C LYS A 179 10.20 -6.91 12.69
N ILE A 180 11.38 -6.29 12.58
CA ILE A 180 12.38 -6.21 13.65
C ILE A 180 11.77 -5.57 14.91
N LYS A 181 11.08 -4.43 14.76
CA LYS A 181 10.41 -3.73 15.86
C LYS A 181 9.32 -4.58 16.52
N ARG A 182 8.43 -5.17 15.73
CA ARG A 182 7.28 -5.94 16.22
C ARG A 182 7.69 -7.23 16.89
N GLN A 183 8.64 -7.97 16.30
CA GLN A 183 9.10 -9.26 16.81
C GLN A 183 10.24 -9.15 17.80
N LYS A 184 10.82 -7.94 17.98
CA LYS A 184 11.99 -7.67 18.84
C LYS A 184 13.19 -8.59 18.51
N ILE A 185 13.38 -8.89 17.23
CA ILE A 185 14.47 -9.73 16.72
C ILE A 185 15.62 -8.88 16.17
N ALA A 186 16.81 -9.48 16.12
CA ALA A 186 17.94 -8.86 15.45
C ALA A 186 17.78 -8.87 13.91
N LEU A 187 18.51 -7.99 13.22
CA LEU A 187 18.45 -7.89 11.76
C LEU A 187 18.88 -9.21 11.09
N ASP A 188 19.86 -9.92 11.68
CA ASP A 188 20.35 -11.19 11.16
C ASP A 188 19.38 -12.36 11.35
N GLU A 189 18.36 -12.20 12.19
CA GLU A 189 17.30 -13.18 12.43
C GLU A 189 16.11 -13.03 11.45
N VAL A 190 16.21 -12.10 10.48
CA VAL A 190 15.21 -11.97 9.43
C VAL A 190 15.46 -12.98 8.32
N TYR A 191 14.78 -14.13 8.36
CA TYR A 191 14.98 -15.25 7.42
C TYR A 191 14.10 -15.15 6.16
N ASP A 192 12.93 -14.48 6.21
CA ASP A 192 11.93 -14.39 5.12
C ASP A 192 12.21 -13.21 4.18
N LEU A 193 13.48 -13.01 3.84
CA LEU A 193 13.90 -11.91 2.95
C LEU A 193 13.44 -12.11 1.51
N ILE A 194 13.34 -13.36 1.08
CA ILE A 194 13.10 -13.75 -0.29
C ILE A 194 11.71 -14.34 -0.44
N ALA A 195 10.98 -13.84 -1.42
CA ALA A 195 9.73 -14.41 -1.86
C ALA A 195 9.74 -14.64 -3.38
N LEU A 196 9.11 -15.72 -3.82
CA LEU A 196 8.76 -15.95 -5.22
C LEU A 196 7.30 -15.62 -5.43
N ARG A 197 6.97 -15.02 -6.56
CA ARG A 197 5.59 -14.74 -6.95
C ARG A 197 5.26 -15.48 -8.23
N VAL A 198 4.26 -16.33 -8.14
CA VAL A 198 3.66 -17.06 -9.26
C VAL A 198 2.36 -16.37 -9.63
N VAL A 199 2.20 -16.03 -10.90
CA VAL A 199 0.93 -15.53 -11.43
C VAL A 199 0.41 -16.56 -12.43
N THR A 200 -0.84 -16.99 -12.24
CA THR A 200 -1.53 -18.01 -13.05
C THR A 200 -2.77 -17.42 -13.71
N PRO A 201 -3.33 -18.04 -14.76
CA PRO A 201 -4.54 -17.55 -15.42
C PRO A 201 -5.81 -17.71 -14.57
N SER A 202 -5.93 -18.79 -13.78
CA SER A 202 -7.15 -19.14 -13.07
C SER A 202 -6.92 -19.47 -11.59
N ILE A 203 -8.00 -19.41 -10.79
CA ILE A 203 -7.99 -19.83 -9.39
C ILE A 203 -7.66 -21.33 -9.27
N LYS A 204 -8.17 -22.15 -10.16
CA LYS A 204 -7.86 -23.58 -10.21
C LYS A 204 -6.34 -23.78 -10.35
N ASP A 205 -5.70 -23.05 -11.24
CA ASP A 205 -4.26 -23.14 -11.45
C ASP A 205 -3.47 -22.66 -10.23
N CYS A 206 -4.00 -21.69 -9.46
CA CYS A 206 -3.39 -21.27 -8.19
C CYS A 206 -3.30 -22.44 -7.19
N TYR A 207 -4.40 -23.19 -6.99
CA TYR A 207 -4.42 -24.33 -6.06
C TYR A 207 -3.63 -25.52 -6.59
N THR A 208 -3.65 -25.76 -7.91
CA THR A 208 -2.80 -26.78 -8.53
C THR A 208 -1.32 -26.45 -8.33
N ALA A 209 -0.93 -25.19 -8.55
CA ALA A 209 0.44 -24.72 -8.29
C ALA A 209 0.83 -24.91 -6.81
N LEU A 210 -0.06 -24.63 -5.87
CA LEU A 210 0.19 -24.84 -4.43
C LEU A 210 0.48 -26.34 -4.15
N GLY A 211 -0.31 -27.26 -4.70
CA GLY A 211 -0.09 -28.70 -4.56
C GLY A 211 1.29 -29.12 -5.05
N VAL A 212 1.69 -28.68 -6.26
CA VAL A 212 3.01 -28.97 -6.83
C VAL A 212 4.14 -28.42 -5.96
N ILE A 213 3.97 -27.19 -5.44
CA ILE A 213 4.95 -26.53 -4.58
C ILE A 213 5.13 -27.30 -3.28
N HIS A 214 4.05 -27.76 -2.63
CA HIS A 214 4.10 -28.53 -1.38
C HIS A 214 4.61 -29.96 -1.59
N GLN A 215 4.49 -30.52 -2.79
CA GLN A 215 5.15 -31.79 -3.12
C GLN A 215 6.67 -31.61 -3.32
N THR A 216 7.09 -30.43 -3.76
CA THR A 216 8.50 -30.14 -4.07
C THR A 216 9.29 -29.74 -2.82
N TRP A 217 8.69 -28.91 -1.95
CA TRP A 217 9.34 -28.41 -0.74
C TRP A 217 8.44 -28.53 0.48
N ALA A 218 9.05 -28.80 1.63
CA ALA A 218 8.33 -28.92 2.90
C ALA A 218 7.77 -27.54 3.35
N PRO A 219 6.46 -27.42 3.60
CA PRO A 219 5.91 -26.21 4.15
C PRO A 219 6.25 -26.04 5.63
N VAL A 220 6.47 -24.77 6.05
CA VAL A 220 6.64 -24.42 7.44
C VAL A 220 5.29 -24.44 8.14
N PRO A 221 5.08 -25.25 9.20
CA PRO A 221 3.81 -25.33 9.91
C PRO A 221 3.32 -23.96 10.40
N GLY A 222 2.01 -23.67 10.24
CA GLY A 222 1.41 -22.41 10.66
C GLY A 222 1.71 -21.21 9.75
N HIS A 223 2.49 -21.36 8.68
CA HIS A 223 2.87 -20.29 7.77
C HIS A 223 2.19 -20.38 6.40
N PHE A 224 1.06 -21.04 6.32
CA PHE A 224 0.16 -21.02 5.15
C PHE A 224 -1.00 -20.05 5.39
N LYS A 225 -1.31 -19.21 4.39
CA LYS A 225 -2.46 -18.29 4.43
C LYS A 225 -3.19 -18.32 3.10
N ASP A 226 -4.50 -18.56 3.15
CA ASP A 226 -5.37 -18.57 1.99
C ASP A 226 -6.21 -17.28 1.94
N PHE A 227 -5.67 -16.27 1.28
CA PHE A 227 -6.41 -15.04 1.00
C PHE A 227 -7.18 -15.10 -0.33
N VAL A 228 -7.19 -16.25 -1.01
CA VAL A 228 -8.05 -16.45 -2.18
C VAL A 228 -9.45 -16.83 -1.72
N ALA A 229 -9.55 -17.80 -0.80
CA ALA A 229 -10.80 -18.20 -0.18
C ALA A 229 -11.33 -17.15 0.82
N MET A 230 -10.42 -16.49 1.55
CA MET A 230 -10.74 -15.46 2.55
C MET A 230 -10.05 -14.14 2.22
N PRO A 231 -10.60 -13.35 1.27
CA PRO A 231 -10.00 -12.07 0.88
C PRO A 231 -9.86 -11.10 2.06
N ARG A 232 -8.81 -10.30 2.07
CA ARG A 232 -8.69 -9.21 3.04
C ARG A 232 -9.71 -8.11 2.76
N ARG A 233 -10.04 -7.30 3.75
CA ARG A 233 -11.00 -6.17 3.62
C ARG A 233 -10.66 -5.23 2.49
N ASN A 234 -9.38 -5.01 2.21
CA ASN A 234 -8.89 -4.19 1.09
C ASN A 234 -8.85 -4.92 -0.26
N GLY A 235 -9.60 -6.02 -0.42
CA GLY A 235 -9.69 -6.78 -1.66
C GLY A 235 -8.44 -7.60 -2.03
N TYR A 236 -7.42 -7.64 -1.16
CA TYR A 236 -6.21 -8.44 -1.44
C TYR A 236 -6.50 -9.94 -1.45
N GLN A 237 -6.08 -10.62 -2.52
CA GLN A 237 -6.18 -12.07 -2.70
C GLN A 237 -4.83 -12.66 -3.13
N SER A 238 -4.39 -13.70 -2.47
CA SER A 238 -3.20 -14.52 -2.82
C SER A 238 -3.13 -15.74 -1.91
N LEU A 239 -2.58 -16.85 -2.38
CA LEU A 239 -2.10 -17.91 -1.49
C LEU A 239 -0.69 -17.55 -1.05
N HIS A 240 -0.38 -17.71 0.23
CA HIS A 240 0.94 -17.51 0.79
C HIS A 240 1.40 -18.78 1.48
N THR A 241 2.57 -19.26 1.16
CA THR A 241 3.18 -20.41 1.83
C THR A 241 4.67 -20.16 2.06
N SER A 242 5.12 -20.42 3.28
CA SER A 242 6.54 -20.41 3.63
C SER A 242 7.09 -21.83 3.55
N LEU A 243 8.23 -21.99 2.94
CA LEU A 243 8.83 -23.26 2.55
C LEU A 243 10.31 -23.30 2.99
N VAL A 244 10.84 -24.49 3.11
CA VAL A 244 12.26 -24.72 3.32
C VAL A 244 12.82 -25.44 2.09
N SER A 245 13.84 -24.83 1.47
CA SER A 245 14.54 -25.45 0.34
C SER A 245 15.40 -26.64 0.78
N ASP A 246 15.82 -27.47 -0.18
CA ASP A 246 16.69 -28.65 0.05
C ASP A 246 18.01 -28.30 0.76
N ARG A 247 18.39 -27.03 0.78
CA ARG A 247 19.59 -26.53 1.46
C ARG A 247 19.29 -25.87 2.81
N GLY A 248 18.08 -26.05 3.36
CA GLY A 248 17.64 -25.44 4.61
C GLY A 248 17.36 -23.94 4.52
N PHE A 249 17.26 -23.37 3.31
CA PHE A 249 17.01 -21.95 3.11
C PHE A 249 15.50 -21.67 3.10
N PRO A 250 14.98 -20.83 4.02
CA PRO A 250 13.56 -20.49 4.05
C PRO A 250 13.22 -19.44 2.99
N PHE A 251 12.07 -19.62 2.32
CA PHE A 251 11.54 -18.69 1.35
C PHE A 251 10.01 -18.72 1.31
N GLU A 252 9.39 -17.64 0.88
CA GLU A 252 7.94 -17.54 0.71
C GLU A 252 7.56 -17.69 -0.75
N VAL A 253 6.43 -18.35 -1.03
CA VAL A 253 5.81 -18.32 -2.36
C VAL A 253 4.42 -17.69 -2.26
N GLN A 254 4.18 -16.69 -3.10
CA GLN A 254 2.90 -16.02 -3.27
C GLN A 254 2.30 -16.45 -4.60
N ILE A 255 1.08 -16.99 -4.59
CA ILE A 255 0.40 -17.49 -5.78
C ILE A 255 -0.92 -16.75 -5.95
N ARG A 256 -1.19 -16.22 -7.15
CA ARG A 256 -2.41 -15.47 -7.43
C ARG A 256 -2.69 -15.40 -8.93
N THR A 257 -3.93 -15.11 -9.31
CA THR A 257 -4.26 -14.89 -10.70
C THR A 257 -3.78 -13.51 -11.20
N GLU A 258 -3.80 -13.31 -12.52
CA GLU A 258 -3.45 -12.02 -13.14
C GLU A 258 -4.39 -10.91 -12.64
N LYS A 259 -5.70 -11.17 -12.55
CA LYS A 259 -6.68 -10.23 -11.99
C LYS A 259 -6.36 -9.87 -10.53
N MET A 260 -6.09 -10.87 -9.68
CA MET A 260 -5.69 -10.64 -8.29
C MET A 260 -4.37 -9.88 -8.20
N HIS A 261 -3.45 -10.11 -9.15
CA HIS A 261 -2.18 -9.40 -9.20
C HIS A 261 -2.38 -7.91 -9.45
N LYS A 262 -3.22 -7.55 -10.42
CA LYS A 262 -3.55 -6.16 -10.73
C LYS A 262 -4.21 -5.47 -9.52
N VAL A 263 -5.23 -6.07 -8.93
CA VAL A 263 -5.90 -5.56 -7.72
C VAL A 263 -4.92 -5.40 -6.56
N ALA A 264 -4.04 -6.38 -6.31
CA ALA A 264 -3.07 -6.33 -5.23
C ALA A 264 -1.96 -5.27 -5.40
N GLU A 265 -1.67 -4.82 -6.62
CA GLU A 265 -0.65 -3.77 -6.88
C GLU A 265 -1.25 -2.37 -6.94
N GLU A 266 -2.44 -2.22 -7.52
CA GLU A 266 -3.07 -0.95 -7.87
C GLU A 266 -4.28 -0.61 -6.99
N GLY A 267 -4.87 -1.62 -6.31
CA GLY A 267 -6.03 -1.42 -5.45
C GLY A 267 -7.22 -0.83 -6.21
N ILE A 268 -7.86 0.17 -5.63
CA ILE A 268 -9.00 0.84 -6.21
C ILE A 268 -8.70 1.44 -7.59
N ALA A 269 -7.45 1.86 -7.86
CA ALA A 269 -7.06 2.39 -9.15
C ALA A 269 -7.15 1.35 -10.28
N ALA A 270 -7.03 0.04 -9.97
CA ALA A 270 -7.23 -1.03 -10.95
C ALA A 270 -8.67 -1.07 -11.49
N HIS A 271 -9.64 -0.71 -10.65
CA HIS A 271 -11.05 -0.67 -11.04
C HIS A 271 -11.36 0.52 -11.96
N TRP A 272 -10.69 1.64 -11.80
CA TRP A 272 -10.88 2.80 -12.69
C TRP A 272 -10.33 2.60 -14.09
N ASN A 273 -9.16 1.99 -14.23
CA ASN A 273 -8.59 1.67 -15.55
C ASN A 273 -9.47 0.72 -16.38
N TYR A 274 -10.31 -0.09 -15.71
CA TYR A 274 -11.25 -0.99 -16.39
C TYR A 274 -12.52 -0.26 -16.87
N LYS A 275 -12.86 0.90 -16.28
CA LYS A 275 -14.11 1.64 -16.50
C LYS A 275 -14.06 2.67 -17.63
N GLU A 276 -12.88 3.13 -18.04
CA GLU A 276 -12.75 4.04 -19.19
C GLU A 276 -13.27 3.41 -20.50
N GLY A 277 -13.54 2.09 -20.53
CA GLY A 277 -14.16 1.38 -21.65
C GLY A 277 -15.66 1.02 -21.48
N GLN A 278 -16.24 1.18 -20.28
CA GLN A 278 -17.66 0.86 -20.03
C GLN A 278 -18.26 1.87 -19.05
N ALA A 279 -19.08 2.80 -19.57
CA ALA A 279 -19.87 3.71 -18.76
C ALA A 279 -20.86 2.91 -17.88
N GLY A 280 -20.79 3.01 -16.55
CA GLY A 280 -21.88 2.61 -15.67
C GLY A 280 -21.61 1.65 -14.52
N SER A 281 -20.36 1.25 -14.20
CA SER A 281 -20.14 0.49 -12.98
C SER A 281 -19.63 1.37 -11.84
N GLU A 282 -20.38 1.45 -10.73
CA GLU A 282 -20.02 2.20 -9.53
C GLU A 282 -18.66 1.75 -8.95
N PRO A 283 -17.90 2.64 -8.27
CA PRO A 283 -16.70 2.25 -7.52
C PRO A 283 -17.07 1.11 -6.59
N ASP A 284 -16.16 0.14 -6.42
CA ASP A 284 -16.40 -0.99 -5.52
C ASP A 284 -16.65 -0.44 -4.10
N GLU A 285 -17.90 -0.40 -3.70
CA GLU A 285 -18.40 0.22 -2.47
C GLU A 285 -17.70 -0.32 -1.22
N ARG A 286 -17.15 -1.55 -1.31
CA ARG A 286 -16.40 -2.19 -0.23
C ARG A 286 -15.20 -1.38 0.27
N TYR A 287 -14.49 -0.68 -0.63
CA TYR A 287 -13.36 0.18 -0.24
C TYR A 287 -13.80 1.39 0.57
N PHE A 288 -15.00 1.94 0.27
CA PHE A 288 -15.50 3.15 0.94
C PHE A 288 -16.32 2.84 2.19
N GLN A 289 -16.89 1.65 2.28
CA GLN A 289 -17.66 1.24 3.46
C GLN A 289 -16.81 1.29 4.74
N SER A 290 -15.56 0.86 4.67
CA SER A 290 -14.64 0.94 5.81
C SER A 290 -14.29 2.38 6.22
N PHE A 291 -14.25 3.32 5.25
CA PHE A 291 -14.05 4.74 5.54
C PHE A 291 -15.31 5.40 6.08
N ARG A 292 -16.50 5.05 5.58
CA ARG A 292 -17.78 5.52 6.15
C ARG A 292 -17.93 5.08 7.61
N GLN A 293 -17.66 3.81 7.90
CA GLN A 293 -17.68 3.29 9.28
C GLN A 293 -16.69 4.02 10.19
N LEU A 294 -15.50 4.34 9.67
CA LEU A 294 -14.50 5.10 10.41
C LEU A 294 -14.98 6.53 10.69
N LEU A 295 -15.62 7.19 9.73
CA LEU A 295 -16.22 8.51 9.92
C LEU A 295 -17.39 8.48 10.90
N GLU A 296 -18.26 7.48 10.81
CA GLU A 296 -19.40 7.32 11.70
C GLU A 296 -18.96 7.12 13.16
N SER A 297 -17.93 6.27 13.38
CA SER A 297 -17.35 6.06 14.71
C SER A 297 -16.66 7.29 15.29
N GLN A 298 -16.22 8.22 14.46
CA GLN A 298 -15.49 9.43 14.85
C GLN A 298 -16.38 10.69 14.98
N ASN A 299 -17.66 10.63 14.57
CA ASN A 299 -18.57 11.78 14.67
C ASN A 299 -18.88 12.19 16.12
N GLU A 300 -18.64 11.33 17.09
CA GLU A 300 -18.88 11.57 18.52
C GLU A 300 -17.66 12.16 19.24
N VAL A 301 -16.48 12.18 18.62
CA VAL A 301 -15.24 12.66 19.25
C VAL A 301 -15.12 14.17 19.09
N ALA A 302 -15.31 14.90 20.17
CA ALA A 302 -15.25 16.37 20.18
C ALA A 302 -13.81 16.92 20.28
N ASP A 303 -12.85 16.15 20.83
CA ASP A 303 -11.46 16.56 21.01
C ASP A 303 -10.59 16.23 19.78
N ALA A 304 -9.89 17.24 19.29
CA ALA A 304 -9.04 17.12 18.10
C ALA A 304 -7.86 16.17 18.28
N SER A 305 -7.28 16.11 19.48
CA SER A 305 -6.15 15.25 19.81
C SER A 305 -6.59 13.80 19.91
N GLU A 306 -7.74 13.55 20.54
CA GLU A 306 -8.37 12.25 20.65
C GLU A 306 -8.77 11.72 19.27
N PHE A 307 -9.36 12.57 18.42
CA PHE A 307 -9.67 12.23 17.03
C PHE A 307 -8.44 11.75 16.24
N ILE A 308 -7.33 12.50 16.28
CA ILE A 308 -6.10 12.12 15.57
C ILE A 308 -5.53 10.81 16.13
N HIS A 309 -5.53 10.65 17.45
CA HIS A 309 -5.02 9.45 18.10
C HIS A 309 -5.85 8.21 17.71
N ASP A 310 -7.17 8.31 17.76
CA ASP A 310 -8.07 7.23 17.39
C ASP A 310 -8.02 6.92 15.90
N LEU A 311 -7.95 7.94 15.05
CA LEU A 311 -7.76 7.79 13.61
C LEU A 311 -6.47 7.00 13.30
N LYS A 312 -5.36 7.36 13.94
CA LYS A 312 -4.08 6.64 13.78
C LYS A 312 -4.16 5.20 14.26
N ARG A 313 -4.80 4.97 15.42
CA ARG A 313 -5.01 3.63 15.97
C ARG A 313 -5.85 2.77 15.02
N ASP A 314 -6.96 3.29 14.53
CA ASP A 314 -7.87 2.56 13.66
C ASP A 314 -7.27 2.32 12.28
N LEU A 315 -6.50 3.28 11.74
CA LEU A 315 -5.76 3.10 10.50
C LEU A 315 -4.66 2.03 10.62
N SER A 316 -3.99 1.92 11.77
CA SER A 316 -2.92 0.95 12.00
C SER A 316 -3.42 -0.45 12.43
N SER A 317 -4.62 -0.55 13.04
CA SER A 317 -5.16 -1.83 13.56
C SER A 317 -5.41 -2.89 12.48
N GLU A 318 -5.63 -2.51 11.24
CA GLU A 318 -5.84 -3.44 10.12
C GLU A 318 -4.55 -4.08 9.57
N GLU A 319 -3.37 -3.64 10.02
CA GLU A 319 -2.10 -4.23 9.59
C GLU A 319 -1.71 -5.51 10.38
N VAL A 320 -2.42 -5.82 11.45
CA VAL A 320 -2.01 -6.83 12.46
C VAL A 320 -2.55 -8.24 12.21
N HIS A 321 -3.33 -8.47 11.16
CA HIS A 321 -3.89 -9.81 10.88
C HIS A 321 -3.40 -10.43 9.58
#